data_0f051bef4de0183b09a8df1d80525b84
#
_entry.id   0f051bef4de0183b09a8df1d80525b84
#
_cell.length_a   1.000
_cell.length_b   1.000
_cell.length_c   1.000
_cell.angle_alpha   90.00
_cell.angle_beta   90.00
_cell.angle_gamma   90.00
#
_symmetry.space_group_name_H-M   'P 1'
#
loop_
_entity.id
_entity.type
_entity.pdbx_description
1 polymer ?
#
loop_
_entity_poly.entity_id
_entity_poly.type
_entity_poly.pdbx_seq_one_letter_code
_entity_poly.pdbx_strand_id
1 'polypeptide(L)'
;ITLYNYSYYRDHMTAHGYNKLAEWVEYELKIANYDDSPEKVKKFSDLILKRYKLKKLNFTKTEQIVPYVDQMFYLLGKTYDKLQTFVPIQDYQIDYYRNRFLKYINPGFIKCVTDENDELVAFAITMPSFSNALKKINGKVDFFGKLRLLYAKNFNYKGSLYLIGVRPDFQNKGVIAILFN
;
A
#
# COMPACT_ATOMS: atom_id res chain seq x y z
N ILE A 1 -1.18 -9.54 6.53
CA ILE A 1 -1.40 -10.98 6.76
C ILE A 1 -2.49 -11.42 5.79
N THR A 2 -2.14 -12.25 4.84
CA THR A 2 -3.08 -12.83 3.89
C THR A 2 -3.70 -14.09 4.51
N LEU A 3 -4.99 -14.31 4.28
CA LEU A 3 -5.65 -15.55 4.69
C LEU A 3 -5.03 -16.72 3.93
N TYR A 4 -4.66 -17.78 4.65
CA TYR A 4 -4.12 -18.99 4.07
C TYR A 4 -5.15 -20.11 4.16
N ASN A 5 -5.40 -20.75 3.03
CA ASN A 5 -6.20 -21.96 2.95
C ASN A 5 -5.33 -23.11 2.44
N TYR A 6 -5.58 -24.31 2.93
CA TYR A 6 -4.93 -25.51 2.42
C TYR A 6 -5.35 -25.75 0.96
N SER A 7 -4.45 -26.29 0.14
CA SER A 7 -4.67 -26.52 -1.28
C SER A 7 -5.89 -27.39 -1.59
N TYR A 8 -6.21 -28.36 -0.72
CA TYR A 8 -7.35 -29.24 -0.89
C TYR A 8 -8.73 -28.54 -0.83
N TYR A 9 -8.82 -27.35 -0.23
CA TYR A 9 -10.09 -26.58 -0.21
C TYR A 9 -10.59 -26.30 -1.63
N ARG A 10 -9.69 -25.92 -2.52
CA ARG A 10 -10.04 -25.69 -3.93
C ARG A 10 -10.62 -26.95 -4.56
N ASP A 11 -10.00 -28.10 -4.33
CA ASP A 11 -10.39 -29.36 -4.94
C ASP A 11 -11.76 -29.81 -4.41
N HIS A 12 -12.02 -29.65 -3.10
CA HIS A 12 -13.33 -29.89 -2.50
C HIS A 12 -14.42 -28.97 -3.07
N MET A 13 -14.14 -27.67 -3.18
CA MET A 13 -15.12 -26.73 -3.75
C MET A 13 -15.45 -27.07 -5.20
N THR A 14 -14.44 -27.41 -6.00
CA THR A 14 -14.62 -27.85 -7.39
C THR A 14 -15.45 -29.14 -7.48
N ALA A 15 -15.19 -30.14 -6.62
CA ALA A 15 -15.95 -31.37 -6.56
C ALA A 15 -17.43 -31.14 -6.21
N HIS A 16 -17.75 -30.08 -5.47
CA HIS A 16 -19.13 -29.69 -5.17
C HIS A 16 -19.73 -28.70 -6.20
N GLY A 17 -19.12 -28.57 -7.38
CA GLY A 17 -19.67 -27.81 -8.49
C GLY A 17 -19.42 -26.28 -8.42
N TYR A 18 -18.59 -25.79 -7.51
CA TYR A 18 -18.20 -24.38 -7.47
C TYR A 18 -17.14 -24.08 -8.52
N ASN A 19 -17.25 -22.95 -9.16
CA ASN A 19 -16.27 -22.44 -10.11
C ASN A 19 -15.40 -21.35 -9.50
N LYS A 20 -14.13 -21.29 -9.92
CA LYS A 20 -13.22 -20.22 -9.49
C LYS A 20 -13.69 -18.88 -10.06
N LEU A 21 -14.01 -17.93 -9.17
CA LEU A 21 -14.42 -16.56 -9.53
C LEU A 21 -13.22 -15.66 -9.81
N ALA A 22 -12.23 -15.69 -8.90
CA ALA A 22 -11.05 -14.85 -8.99
C ALA A 22 -9.84 -15.54 -8.36
N GLU A 23 -8.66 -15.12 -8.75
CA GLU A 23 -7.39 -15.57 -8.19
C GLU A 23 -6.51 -14.35 -7.89
N TRP A 24 -5.92 -14.35 -6.72
CA TRP A 24 -5.01 -13.31 -6.26
C TRP A 24 -3.64 -13.93 -6.07
N VAL A 25 -2.62 -13.25 -6.58
CA VAL A 25 -1.24 -13.68 -6.46
C VAL A 25 -0.41 -12.61 -5.76
N GLU A 26 0.57 -13.06 -4.98
CA GLU A 26 1.51 -12.19 -4.29
C GLU A 26 2.89 -12.40 -4.89
N TYR A 27 3.59 -11.31 -5.19
CA TYR A 27 4.93 -11.32 -5.75
C TYR A 27 5.95 -10.80 -4.75
N GLU A 28 7.05 -11.51 -4.58
CA GLU A 28 8.24 -10.99 -3.90
C GLU A 28 9.20 -10.42 -4.94
N LEU A 29 9.42 -9.11 -4.86
CA LEU A 29 10.38 -8.42 -5.73
C LEU A 29 11.69 -8.23 -4.96
N LYS A 30 12.80 -8.64 -5.57
CA LYS A 30 14.14 -8.31 -5.07
C LYS A 30 14.52 -6.94 -5.61
N ILE A 31 14.64 -5.97 -4.71
CA ILE A 31 15.12 -4.63 -5.04
C ILE A 31 16.62 -4.64 -4.75
N ALA A 32 17.42 -4.32 -5.74
CA ALA A 32 18.85 -4.05 -5.58
C ALA A 32 19.04 -2.79 -4.71
N ASN A 33 20.27 -2.38 -4.45
CA ASN A 33 20.52 -1.20 -3.63
C ASN A 33 19.81 0.04 -4.19
N TYR A 34 19.38 0.95 -3.30
CA TYR A 34 18.67 2.19 -3.68
C TYR A 34 19.48 3.03 -4.70
N ASP A 35 20.80 3.00 -4.60
CA ASP A 35 21.70 3.70 -5.52
C ASP A 35 21.70 3.11 -6.95
N ASP A 36 21.25 1.86 -7.11
CA ASP A 36 21.08 1.20 -8.40
C ASP A 36 19.73 1.50 -9.07
N SER A 37 18.90 2.39 -8.47
CA SER A 37 17.67 2.82 -9.13
C SER A 37 18.04 3.44 -10.48
N PRO A 38 17.57 2.86 -11.60
CA PRO A 38 18.01 3.31 -12.91
C PRO A 38 17.79 4.81 -13.04
N GLU A 39 18.83 5.57 -13.41
CA GLU A 39 18.69 7.01 -13.69
C GLU A 39 17.50 7.32 -14.60
N LYS A 40 17.16 6.37 -15.48
CA LYS A 40 15.98 6.43 -16.32
C LYS A 40 14.68 6.58 -15.54
N VAL A 41 14.52 5.89 -14.39
CA VAL A 41 13.30 6.01 -13.57
C VAL A 41 13.21 7.39 -12.93
N LYS A 42 14.33 7.92 -12.43
CA LYS A 42 14.40 9.27 -11.85
C LYS A 42 14.08 10.32 -12.91
N LYS A 43 14.76 10.27 -14.07
CA LYS A 43 14.51 11.18 -15.20
C LYS A 43 13.07 11.12 -15.71
N PHE A 44 12.51 9.91 -15.78
CA PHE A 44 11.12 9.71 -16.20
C PHE A 44 10.13 10.28 -15.18
N SER A 45 10.36 10.03 -13.89
CA SER A 45 9.57 10.62 -12.79
C SER A 45 9.55 12.15 -12.87
N ASP A 46 10.73 12.79 -13.03
CA ASP A 46 10.85 14.24 -13.13
C ASP A 46 10.15 14.80 -14.37
N LEU A 47 10.21 14.07 -15.48
CA LEU A 47 9.52 14.45 -16.71
C LEU A 47 7.99 14.42 -16.51
N ILE A 48 7.46 13.38 -15.87
CA ILE A 48 6.03 13.26 -15.57
C ILE A 48 5.57 14.35 -14.60
N LEU A 49 6.33 14.61 -13.53
CA LEU A 49 6.05 15.71 -12.61
C LEU A 49 5.92 17.06 -13.34
N LYS A 50 6.88 17.37 -14.21
CA LYS A 50 6.87 18.61 -14.99
C LYS A 50 5.74 18.65 -16.01
N ARG A 51 5.54 17.55 -16.76
CA ARG A 51 4.55 17.49 -17.85
C ARG A 51 3.12 17.70 -17.35
N TYR A 52 2.79 17.14 -16.20
CA TYR A 52 1.44 17.20 -15.64
C TYR A 52 1.33 18.17 -14.47
N LYS A 53 2.37 18.98 -14.20
CA LYS A 53 2.44 19.94 -13.09
C LYS A 53 2.10 19.31 -11.74
N LEU A 54 2.61 18.09 -11.50
CA LEU A 54 2.37 17.33 -10.30
C LEU A 54 3.40 17.67 -9.22
N LYS A 55 2.98 17.48 -7.96
CA LYS A 55 3.85 17.66 -6.78
C LYS A 55 3.97 16.32 -6.05
N LYS A 56 5.20 15.90 -5.74
CA LYS A 56 5.48 14.75 -4.89
C LYS A 56 5.50 15.20 -3.44
N LEU A 57 4.68 14.60 -2.59
CA LEU A 57 4.63 14.88 -1.16
C LEU A 57 5.43 13.84 -0.40
N ASN A 58 6.30 14.32 0.49
CA ASN A 58 7.03 13.49 1.44
C ASN A 58 6.64 13.89 2.86
N PHE A 59 6.26 12.92 3.66
CA PHE A 59 5.79 13.15 5.01
C PHE A 59 6.85 12.74 6.04
N THR A 60 7.03 13.58 7.06
CA THR A 60 7.90 13.32 8.20
C THR A 60 7.11 13.18 9.50
N LYS A 61 5.86 13.67 9.52
CA LYS A 61 4.96 13.63 10.66
C LYS A 61 3.57 13.15 10.23
N THR A 62 2.89 12.44 11.12
CA THR A 62 1.55 11.88 10.86
C THR A 62 0.52 12.98 10.59
N GLU A 63 0.64 14.12 11.24
CA GLU A 63 -0.28 15.26 11.09
C GLU A 63 -0.31 15.81 9.66
N GLN A 64 0.79 15.67 8.93
CA GLN A 64 0.89 16.10 7.53
C GLN A 64 0.07 15.21 6.57
N ILE A 65 -0.24 13.98 6.99
CA ILE A 65 -0.99 13.01 6.18
C ILE A 65 -2.50 13.20 6.36
N VAL A 66 -2.92 13.67 7.54
CA VAL A 66 -4.34 13.78 7.92
C VAL A 66 -5.21 14.45 6.84
N PRO A 67 -4.80 15.58 6.21
CA PRO A 67 -5.60 16.23 5.18
C PRO A 67 -5.84 15.38 3.92
N TYR A 68 -5.00 14.38 3.69
CA TYR A 68 -5.08 13.52 2.49
C TYR A 68 -5.79 12.19 2.74
N VAL A 69 -6.09 11.85 3.99
CA VAL A 69 -6.68 10.54 4.34
C VAL A 69 -8.01 10.30 3.63
N ASP A 70 -8.91 11.27 3.66
CA ASP A 70 -10.22 11.15 3.00
C ASP A 70 -10.08 11.05 1.49
N GLN A 71 -9.16 11.83 0.92
CA GLN A 71 -8.84 11.75 -0.51
C GLN A 71 -8.25 10.39 -0.88
N MET A 72 -7.42 9.76 -0.02
CA MET A 72 -6.91 8.41 -0.25
C MET A 72 -8.03 7.39 -0.28
N PHE A 73 -8.97 7.43 0.67
CA PHE A 73 -10.11 6.51 0.70
C PHE A 73 -11.04 6.72 -0.50
N TYR A 74 -11.31 7.97 -0.85
CA TYR A 74 -12.09 8.30 -2.05
C TYR A 74 -11.41 7.76 -3.32
N LEU A 75 -10.11 8.01 -3.46
CA LEU A 75 -9.32 7.53 -4.60
C LEU A 75 -9.25 6.01 -4.64
N LEU A 76 -9.14 5.35 -3.48
CA LEU A 76 -9.19 3.90 -3.37
C LEU A 76 -10.52 3.37 -3.91
N GLY A 77 -11.64 3.94 -3.48
CA GLY A 77 -12.96 3.60 -4.00
C GLY A 77 -13.03 3.72 -5.52
N LYS A 78 -12.59 4.84 -6.08
CA LYS A 78 -12.60 5.08 -7.53
C LYS A 78 -11.66 4.17 -8.33
N THR A 79 -10.56 3.74 -7.71
CA THR A 79 -9.57 2.87 -8.37
C THR A 79 -10.02 1.41 -8.37
N TYR A 80 -10.68 0.98 -7.28
CA TYR A 80 -11.03 -0.41 -7.05
C TYR A 80 -12.50 -0.76 -7.34
N ASP A 81 -13.34 0.22 -7.69
CA ASP A 81 -14.77 0.02 -7.96
C ASP A 81 -15.07 -1.00 -9.08
N LYS A 82 -14.12 -1.15 -10.01
CA LYS A 82 -14.21 -2.12 -11.11
C LYS A 82 -13.77 -3.54 -10.75
N LEU A 83 -13.20 -3.72 -9.56
CA LEU A 83 -12.80 -5.05 -9.11
C LEU A 83 -14.03 -5.83 -8.66
N GLN A 84 -14.18 -7.05 -9.16
CA GLN A 84 -15.35 -7.91 -8.96
C GLN A 84 -15.69 -8.19 -7.48
N THR A 85 -14.71 -8.12 -6.59
CA THR A 85 -14.85 -8.39 -5.15
C THR A 85 -14.75 -7.12 -4.30
N PHE A 86 -14.73 -5.93 -4.92
CA PHE A 86 -14.62 -4.70 -4.17
C PHE A 86 -15.96 -4.35 -3.50
N VAL A 87 -15.90 -4.07 -2.21
CA VAL A 87 -17.02 -3.54 -1.43
C VAL A 87 -16.67 -2.10 -1.04
N PRO A 88 -17.52 -1.11 -1.36
CA PRO A 88 -17.26 0.28 -0.98
C PRO A 88 -17.09 0.45 0.52
N ILE A 89 -16.05 1.18 0.90
CA ILE A 89 -15.76 1.49 2.30
C ILE A 89 -16.75 2.56 2.76
N GLN A 90 -17.40 2.33 3.88
CA GLN A 90 -18.35 3.25 4.47
C GLN A 90 -17.65 4.30 5.35
N ASP A 91 -18.25 5.49 5.52
CA ASP A 91 -17.63 6.60 6.26
C ASP A 91 -17.22 6.22 7.69
N TYR A 92 -18.07 5.45 8.41
CA TYR A 92 -17.73 4.98 9.76
C TYR A 92 -16.49 4.07 9.80
N GLN A 93 -16.23 3.33 8.69
CA GLN A 93 -15.02 2.51 8.57
C GLN A 93 -13.79 3.38 8.30
N ILE A 94 -13.95 4.45 7.51
CA ILE A 94 -12.88 5.43 7.25
C ILE A 94 -12.46 6.07 8.58
N ASP A 95 -13.43 6.52 9.39
CA ASP A 95 -13.16 7.10 10.72
C ASP A 95 -12.49 6.09 11.65
N TYR A 96 -12.95 4.85 11.65
CA TYR A 96 -12.33 3.78 12.43
C TYR A 96 -10.88 3.54 12.01
N TYR A 97 -10.59 3.44 10.71
CA TYR A 97 -9.24 3.23 10.19
C TYR A 97 -8.33 4.42 10.48
N ARG A 98 -8.83 5.65 10.27
CA ARG A 98 -8.11 6.88 10.59
C ARG A 98 -7.66 6.90 12.05
N ASN A 99 -8.58 6.71 12.98
CA ASN A 99 -8.32 6.82 14.42
C ASN A 99 -7.45 5.67 14.95
N ARG A 100 -7.60 4.48 14.37
CA ARG A 100 -6.93 3.29 14.87
C ARG A 100 -5.55 3.05 14.26
N PHE A 101 -5.39 3.25 12.97
CA PHE A 101 -4.20 2.80 12.26
C PHE A 101 -3.23 3.90 11.86
N LEU A 102 -3.70 5.11 11.59
CA LEU A 102 -2.85 6.18 11.07
C LEU A 102 -1.65 6.47 11.98
N LYS A 103 -1.84 6.44 13.29
CA LYS A 103 -0.77 6.67 14.29
C LYS A 103 0.33 5.61 14.31
N TYR A 104 0.06 4.42 13.76
CA TYR A 104 1.05 3.33 13.72
C TYR A 104 1.83 3.28 12.41
N ILE A 105 1.36 3.96 11.38
CA ILE A 105 2.04 4.02 10.09
C ILE A 105 3.17 5.04 10.20
N ASN A 106 4.38 4.64 9.81
CA ASN A 106 5.48 5.58 9.69
C ASN A 106 5.23 6.49 8.47
N PRO A 107 5.16 7.82 8.64
CA PRO A 107 4.88 8.77 7.56
C PRO A 107 5.80 8.61 6.35
N GLY A 108 7.07 8.29 6.57
CA GLY A 108 8.04 8.10 5.51
C GLY A 108 7.71 6.96 4.54
N PHE A 109 6.83 6.03 4.93
CA PHE A 109 6.36 4.92 4.08
C PHE A 109 5.07 5.25 3.31
N ILE A 110 4.56 6.48 3.44
CA ILE A 110 3.44 6.98 2.65
C ILE A 110 3.97 7.96 1.61
N LYS A 111 3.64 7.73 0.36
CA LYS A 111 3.94 8.63 -0.75
C LYS A 111 2.64 9.11 -1.36
N CYS A 112 2.56 10.41 -1.61
CA CYS A 112 1.43 11.04 -2.29
C CYS A 112 1.92 11.90 -3.44
N VAL A 113 1.08 12.00 -4.44
CA VAL A 113 1.26 12.90 -5.59
C VAL A 113 -0.02 13.71 -5.73
N THR A 114 0.11 15.03 -5.76
CA THR A 114 -1.01 15.97 -5.97
C THR A 114 -0.84 16.74 -7.26
N ASP A 115 -1.93 17.29 -7.77
CA ASP A 115 -1.92 18.24 -8.87
C ASP A 115 -1.68 19.69 -8.38
N GLU A 116 -1.82 20.66 -9.27
CA GLU A 116 -1.63 22.09 -8.96
C GLU A 116 -2.68 22.67 -8.00
N ASN A 117 -3.84 21.99 -7.86
CA ASN A 117 -4.92 22.35 -6.92
C ASN A 117 -4.81 21.64 -5.56
N ASP A 118 -3.69 20.96 -5.29
CA ASP A 118 -3.46 20.10 -4.12
C ASP A 118 -4.44 18.92 -4.00
N GLU A 119 -5.11 18.54 -5.10
CA GLU A 119 -5.92 17.33 -5.15
C GLU A 119 -5.05 16.07 -5.36
N LEU A 120 -5.40 15.01 -4.65
CA LEU A 120 -4.66 13.75 -4.70
C LEU A 120 -4.81 13.05 -6.04
N VAL A 121 -3.71 12.87 -6.74
CA VAL A 121 -3.61 12.17 -8.03
C VAL A 121 -3.21 10.71 -7.84
N ALA A 122 -2.30 10.45 -6.92
CA ALA A 122 -1.84 9.10 -6.63
C ALA A 122 -1.30 8.97 -5.21
N PHE A 123 -1.39 7.77 -4.65
CA PHE A 123 -0.74 7.46 -3.38
C PHE A 123 -0.24 6.03 -3.36
N ALA A 124 0.74 5.77 -2.49
CA ALA A 124 1.19 4.44 -2.11
C ALA A 124 1.42 4.38 -0.61
N ILE A 125 0.95 3.31 0.02
CA ILE A 125 1.20 2.99 1.42
C ILE A 125 2.01 1.71 1.46
N THR A 126 3.22 1.81 2.00
CA THR A 126 4.11 0.69 2.24
C THR A 126 4.32 0.52 3.74
N MET A 127 4.73 -0.64 4.18
CA MET A 127 5.06 -0.91 5.57
C MET A 127 6.19 -1.94 5.67
N PRO A 128 7.01 -1.90 6.73
CA PRO A 128 7.92 -3.00 7.03
C PRO A 128 7.15 -4.30 7.20
N SER A 129 7.66 -5.40 6.66
CA SER A 129 7.02 -6.70 6.81
C SER A 129 7.20 -7.24 8.23
N PHE A 130 6.11 -7.50 8.93
CA PHE A 130 6.13 -8.12 10.26
C PHE A 130 6.07 -9.66 10.22
N SER A 131 5.99 -10.27 9.05
CA SER A 131 5.76 -11.71 8.88
C SER A 131 6.78 -12.57 9.63
N ASN A 132 8.06 -12.27 9.52
CA ASN A 132 9.11 -13.02 10.21
C ASN A 132 9.06 -12.81 11.74
N ALA A 133 8.74 -11.61 12.20
CA ALA A 133 8.61 -11.32 13.62
C ALA A 133 7.40 -12.07 14.22
N LEU A 134 6.24 -12.01 13.55
CA LEU A 134 5.02 -12.70 13.95
C LEU A 134 5.19 -14.23 13.96
N LYS A 135 5.86 -14.78 12.95
CA LYS A 135 6.18 -16.22 12.91
C LYS A 135 7.03 -16.64 14.11
N LYS A 136 8.07 -15.86 14.45
CA LYS A 136 8.98 -16.16 15.57
C LYS A 136 8.31 -16.08 16.95
N ILE A 137 7.25 -15.32 17.11
CA ILE A 137 6.49 -15.21 18.37
C ILE A 137 5.22 -16.08 18.38
N ASN A 138 5.02 -16.90 17.33
CA ASN A 138 3.80 -17.72 17.15
C ASN A 138 2.49 -16.92 17.34
N GLY A 139 2.48 -15.65 16.92
CA GLY A 139 1.35 -14.74 17.08
C GLY A 139 1.11 -14.21 18.51
N LYS A 140 1.89 -14.61 19.50
CA LYS A 140 1.75 -14.15 20.89
C LYS A 140 2.40 -12.78 21.07
N VAL A 141 1.59 -11.76 21.33
CA VAL A 141 2.05 -10.38 21.53
C VAL A 141 2.17 -10.08 23.03
N ASP A 142 3.03 -10.85 23.72
CA ASP A 142 3.48 -10.57 25.08
C ASP A 142 4.54 -9.44 25.10
N PHE A 143 5.17 -9.22 26.26
CA PHE A 143 6.20 -8.19 26.42
C PHE A 143 7.37 -8.38 25.41
N PHE A 144 7.91 -9.60 25.29
CA PHE A 144 8.99 -9.91 24.37
C PHE A 144 8.54 -9.87 22.91
N GLY A 145 7.30 -10.26 22.64
CA GLY A 145 6.68 -10.14 21.32
C GLY A 145 6.58 -8.68 20.88
N LYS A 146 6.17 -7.77 21.78
CA LYS A 146 6.15 -6.32 21.50
C LYS A 146 7.52 -5.77 21.17
N LEU A 147 8.55 -6.12 21.94
CA LEU A 147 9.94 -5.70 21.67
C LEU A 147 10.41 -6.19 20.29
N ARG A 148 10.08 -7.44 19.93
CA ARG A 148 10.44 -8.02 18.62
C ARG A 148 9.71 -7.32 17.47
N LEU A 149 8.45 -6.94 17.66
CA LEU A 149 7.71 -6.17 16.67
C LEU A 149 8.27 -4.75 16.50
N LEU A 150 8.63 -4.08 17.61
CA LEU A 150 9.30 -2.78 17.57
C LEU A 150 10.65 -2.86 16.85
N TYR A 151 11.42 -3.89 17.09
CA TYR A 151 12.66 -4.14 16.36
C TYR A 151 12.40 -4.33 14.86
N ALA A 152 11.42 -5.16 14.49
CA ALA A 152 11.05 -5.39 13.10
C ALA A 152 10.50 -4.14 12.40
N LYS A 153 9.89 -3.22 13.14
CA LYS A 153 9.43 -1.93 12.59
C LYS A 153 10.59 -1.06 12.13
N ASN A 154 11.71 -1.08 12.85
CA ASN A 154 12.83 -0.16 12.62
C ASN A 154 13.99 -0.82 11.83
N PHE A 155 14.16 -2.12 11.96
CA PHE A 155 15.25 -2.88 11.37
C PHE A 155 14.71 -4.02 10.51
N ASN A 156 14.22 -3.70 9.32
CA ASN A 156 13.68 -4.69 8.40
C ASN A 156 14.13 -4.38 6.97
N TYR A 157 14.53 -5.42 6.27
CA TYR A 157 14.93 -5.35 4.87
C TYR A 157 13.81 -5.78 3.90
N LYS A 158 12.65 -6.18 4.44
CA LYS A 158 11.46 -6.51 3.64
C LYS A 158 10.36 -5.49 3.88
N GLY A 159 9.84 -4.92 2.82
CA GLY A 159 8.66 -4.08 2.82
C GLY A 159 7.48 -4.78 2.13
N SER A 160 6.27 -4.43 2.53
CA SER A 160 5.05 -4.83 1.85
C SER A 160 4.34 -3.59 1.30
N LEU A 161 3.98 -3.62 0.03
CA LEU A 161 3.10 -2.63 -0.57
C LEU A 161 1.65 -3.01 -0.20
N TYR A 162 1.02 -2.18 0.62
CA TYR A 162 -0.33 -2.45 1.12
C TYR A 162 -1.40 -1.90 0.21
N LEU A 163 -1.29 -0.64 -0.14
CA LEU A 163 -2.27 0.05 -0.95
C LEU A 163 -1.56 0.95 -1.96
N ILE A 164 -2.09 0.98 -3.16
CA ILE A 164 -1.68 1.91 -4.21
C ILE A 164 -2.92 2.34 -4.97
N GLY A 165 -3.05 3.63 -5.23
CA GLY A 165 -4.14 4.16 -6.04
C GLY A 165 -3.64 5.25 -6.97
N VAL A 166 -4.17 5.26 -8.19
CA VAL A 166 -3.92 6.32 -9.18
C VAL A 166 -5.26 6.76 -9.75
N ARG A 167 -5.51 8.05 -9.73
CA ARG A 167 -6.73 8.67 -10.24
C ARG A 167 -6.96 8.21 -11.69
N PRO A 168 -8.19 7.80 -12.06
CA PRO A 168 -8.46 7.18 -13.37
C PRO A 168 -7.97 7.99 -14.56
N ASP A 169 -8.09 9.31 -14.51
CA ASP A 169 -7.61 10.22 -15.55
C ASP A 169 -6.08 10.32 -15.67
N PHE A 170 -5.34 9.84 -14.65
CA PHE A 170 -3.88 9.76 -14.63
C PHE A 170 -3.32 8.34 -14.80
N GLN A 171 -4.19 7.35 -14.89
CA GLN A 171 -3.76 5.98 -15.22
C GLN A 171 -3.10 5.96 -16.61
N ASN A 172 -2.15 5.03 -16.78
CA ASN A 172 -1.35 4.88 -18.00
C ASN A 172 -0.49 6.12 -18.41
N LYS A 173 -0.38 7.13 -17.53
CA LYS A 173 0.46 8.32 -17.75
C LYS A 173 1.82 8.25 -17.04
N GLY A 174 2.17 7.09 -16.50
CA GLY A 174 3.48 6.87 -15.85
C GLY A 174 3.60 7.43 -14.43
N VAL A 175 2.51 7.91 -13.82
CA VAL A 175 2.50 8.50 -12.45
C VAL A 175 3.02 7.54 -11.38
N ILE A 176 2.84 6.23 -11.59
CA ILE A 176 3.39 5.19 -10.70
C ILE A 176 4.90 5.33 -10.51
N ALA A 177 5.64 5.75 -11.54
CA ALA A 177 7.09 5.94 -11.44
C ALA A 177 7.48 7.02 -10.40
N ILE A 178 6.60 7.99 -10.15
CA ILE A 178 6.81 9.02 -9.12
C ILE A 178 6.73 8.41 -7.72
N LEU A 179 5.80 7.46 -7.51
CA LEU A 179 5.60 6.81 -6.21
C LEU A 179 6.76 5.90 -5.81
N PHE A 180 7.46 5.33 -6.79
CA PHE A 180 8.59 4.43 -6.59
C PHE A 180 9.97 5.11 -6.70
N ASN A 181 10.00 6.42 -6.91
CA ASN A 181 11.19 7.26 -6.86
C ASN A 181 11.20 8.02 -5.52
#